data_9fdc874d501621a1dc51eb8e692b82e0
#
_entry.id   9fdc874d501621a1dc51eb8e692b82e0
#
_cell.length_a   1.000
_cell.length_b   1.000
_cell.length_c   1.000
_cell.angle_alpha   90.00
_cell.angle_beta   90.00
_cell.angle_gamma   90.00
#
_symmetry.space_group_name_H-M   'P 1'
#
loop_
_entity.id
_entity.type
_entity.pdbx_description
1 polymer ?
#
loop_
_entity_poly.entity_id
_entity_poly.type
_entity_poly.pdbx_seq_one_letter_code
_entity_poly.pdbx_strand_id
1 'polypeptide(L)'
;MSETRSPQAKQPMAADGRPAVHPLIRSVRPVVDALGASFVAAGEMEASDVALVWEGHTVAGVRMPPLHGALDRLIDAVEAELGARLPLLSREDKQRAVRLLDERGAFILRRAVEDVADAMGVSRITVYNYLNAIHR
;
A
#
# COMPACT_ATOMS: atom_id res chain seq x y z
N MET A 1 46.81 -4.14 -3.29
CA MET A 1 45.98 -4.21 -3.52
C MET A 1 45.03 -4.48 -2.63
N SER A 2 44.44 -3.96 -2.32
CA SER A 2 43.68 -4.12 -1.39
C SER A 2 42.40 -4.24 -1.76
N GLU A 3 41.88 -5.19 -1.71
CA GLU A 3 40.72 -5.28 -1.86
C GLU A 3 39.90 -4.87 -0.87
N THR A 4 39.38 -3.94 -0.84
CA THR A 4 38.37 -3.57 -0.02
C THR A 4 37.22 -4.35 -0.41
N ARG A 5 37.16 -5.53 -0.10
CA ARG A 5 35.97 -6.13 0.00
C ARG A 5 35.14 -5.34 0.90
N SER A 6 34.14 -4.67 0.41
CA SER A 6 33.12 -4.18 1.29
C SER A 6 32.72 -5.34 2.10
N PRO A 7 32.60 -5.23 3.37
CA PRO A 7 32.14 -6.29 4.22
C PRO A 7 30.72 -6.55 3.89
N GLN A 8 30.48 -7.28 2.86
CA GLN A 8 29.25 -7.90 2.80
C GLN A 8 29.33 -8.83 3.91
N ALA A 9 28.96 -8.37 4.98
CA ALA A 9 28.94 -9.12 6.15
C ALA A 9 28.25 -10.41 5.87
N LYS A 10 28.89 -11.47 6.17
CA LYS A 10 28.29 -12.75 6.12
C LYS A 10 27.00 -12.63 6.85
N GLN A 11 25.90 -12.77 6.14
CA GLN A 11 24.60 -12.75 6.76
C GLN A 11 24.56 -13.90 7.77
N PRO A 12 24.12 -13.61 9.01
CA PRO A 12 24.02 -14.65 10.01
C PRO A 12 23.06 -15.74 9.50
N MET A 13 23.38 -16.98 9.80
CA MET A 13 22.57 -18.09 9.36
C MET A 13 21.57 -18.42 10.46
N ALA A 14 20.32 -18.67 10.07
CA ALA A 14 19.32 -19.16 10.98
C ALA A 14 19.60 -20.63 11.32
N ALA A 15 18.96 -21.13 12.38
CA ALA A 15 19.19 -22.49 12.85
C ALA A 15 18.87 -23.55 11.80
N ASP A 16 18.02 -23.25 10.83
CA ASP A 16 17.65 -24.18 9.77
C ASP A 16 18.59 -24.10 8.57
N GLY A 17 19.68 -23.37 8.66
CA GLY A 17 20.65 -23.23 7.57
C GLY A 17 20.32 -22.18 6.54
N ARG A 18 19.19 -21.48 6.67
CA ARG A 18 18.84 -20.40 5.75
C ARG A 18 19.39 -19.06 6.24
N PRO A 19 19.65 -18.11 5.35
CA PRO A 19 20.09 -16.79 5.78
C PRO A 19 19.06 -16.16 6.69
N ALA A 20 19.47 -15.66 7.84
CA ALA A 20 18.57 -14.99 8.75
C ALA A 20 18.18 -13.63 8.19
N VAL A 21 16.92 -13.28 8.35
CA VAL A 21 16.42 -11.96 7.95
C VAL A 21 16.96 -10.93 8.94
N HIS A 22 17.42 -9.80 8.41
CA HIS A 22 17.94 -8.72 9.25
C HIS A 22 16.86 -8.25 10.25
N PRO A 23 17.23 -7.98 11.51
CA PRO A 23 16.25 -7.57 12.52
C PRO A 23 15.42 -6.36 12.11
N LEU A 24 16.00 -5.38 11.43
CA LEU A 24 15.26 -4.21 10.97
C LEU A 24 14.17 -4.60 9.96
N ILE A 25 14.50 -5.47 9.02
CA ILE A 25 13.53 -5.95 8.02
C ILE A 25 12.41 -6.69 8.74
N ARG A 26 12.74 -7.54 9.69
CA ARG A 26 11.74 -8.28 10.45
C ARG A 26 10.82 -7.35 11.22
N SER A 27 11.37 -6.31 11.85
CA SER A 27 10.59 -5.37 12.66
C SER A 27 9.64 -4.53 11.84
N VAL A 28 10.04 -4.10 10.63
CA VAL A 28 9.20 -3.23 9.82
C VAL A 28 8.30 -3.99 8.84
N ARG A 29 8.49 -5.30 8.70
CA ARG A 29 7.69 -6.09 7.75
C ARG A 29 6.19 -5.92 7.93
N PRO A 30 5.62 -5.97 9.14
CA PRO A 30 4.18 -5.77 9.28
C PRO A 30 3.70 -4.42 8.76
N VAL A 31 4.51 -3.37 8.93
CA VAL A 31 4.17 -2.04 8.43
C VAL A 31 4.25 -1.99 6.91
N VAL A 32 5.31 -2.58 6.33
CA VAL A 32 5.50 -2.63 4.88
C VAL A 32 4.35 -3.40 4.23
N ASP A 33 3.96 -4.53 4.81
CA ASP A 33 2.84 -5.32 4.30
C ASP A 33 1.52 -4.56 4.40
N ALA A 34 1.29 -3.87 5.52
CA ALA A 34 0.06 -3.08 5.71
C ALA A 34 -0.05 -1.93 4.71
N LEU A 35 1.08 -1.36 4.28
CA LEU A 35 1.10 -0.28 3.30
C LEU A 35 0.97 -0.79 1.86
N GLY A 36 1.00 -2.09 1.64
CA GLY A 36 1.05 -2.65 0.30
C GLY A 36 2.38 -2.39 -0.39
N ALA A 37 3.42 -2.08 0.38
CA ALA A 37 4.76 -1.83 -0.13
C ALA A 37 5.55 -3.13 -0.23
N SER A 38 6.74 -3.08 -0.78
CA SER A 38 7.60 -4.25 -0.91
C SER A 38 9.03 -3.89 -0.56
N PHE A 39 9.80 -4.90 -0.14
CA PHE A 39 11.22 -4.70 0.09
C PHE A 39 12.00 -4.86 -1.22
N VAL A 40 13.07 -4.09 -1.37
CA VAL A 40 14.01 -4.22 -2.48
C VAL A 40 15.41 -4.33 -1.91
N ALA A 41 16.27 -5.06 -2.60
CA ALA A 41 17.65 -5.17 -2.19
C ALA A 41 18.36 -3.81 -2.24
N ALA A 42 19.29 -3.58 -1.32
CA ALA A 42 19.99 -2.29 -1.26
C ALA A 42 20.62 -1.89 -2.60
N GLY A 43 21.17 -2.86 -3.33
CA GLY A 43 21.79 -2.60 -4.63
C GLY A 43 20.82 -2.38 -5.77
N GLU A 44 19.52 -2.64 -5.56
CA GLU A 44 18.52 -2.49 -6.59
C GLU A 44 17.59 -1.31 -6.34
N MET A 45 17.93 -0.46 -5.38
CA MET A 45 17.09 0.67 -5.03
C MET A 45 17.06 1.74 -6.10
N GLU A 46 15.89 2.33 -6.26
CA GLU A 46 15.69 3.49 -7.12
C GLU A 46 15.58 4.74 -6.25
N ALA A 47 15.65 5.91 -6.85
CA ALA A 47 15.65 7.17 -6.12
C ALA A 47 14.38 7.39 -5.27
N SER A 48 13.26 6.83 -5.71
CA SER A 48 11.98 6.97 -5.00
C SER A 48 11.81 5.97 -3.86
N ASP A 49 12.70 4.98 -3.76
CA ASP A 49 12.60 3.99 -2.69
C ASP A 49 13.07 4.57 -1.35
N VAL A 50 12.50 4.09 -0.26
CA VAL A 50 12.88 4.55 1.08
C VAL A 50 13.99 3.64 1.61
N ALA A 51 15.12 4.23 1.95
CA ALA A 51 16.25 3.47 2.47
C ALA A 51 16.02 3.08 3.92
N LEU A 52 16.25 1.82 4.23
CA LEU A 52 16.28 1.34 5.61
C LEU A 52 17.74 1.30 6.05
N VAL A 53 18.10 2.19 6.97
CA VAL A 53 19.48 2.34 7.43
C VAL A 53 19.61 1.79 8.84
N TRP A 54 20.63 0.98 9.05
CA TRP A 54 20.93 0.39 10.37
C TRP A 54 22.42 0.58 10.63
N GLU A 55 22.72 1.25 11.70
CA GLU A 55 24.13 1.50 12.10
C GLU A 55 24.97 2.09 10.96
N GLY A 56 24.40 3.03 10.23
CA GLY A 56 25.11 3.72 9.14
C GLY A 56 25.11 2.98 7.82
N HIS A 57 24.51 1.79 7.75
CA HIS A 57 24.50 1.00 6.50
C HIS A 57 23.09 0.82 5.99
N THR A 58 22.92 0.91 4.69
CA THR A 58 21.63 0.63 4.05
C THR A 58 21.45 -0.89 3.97
N VAL A 59 20.46 -1.38 4.69
CA VAL A 59 20.15 -2.81 4.77
C VAL A 59 19.27 -3.24 3.59
N ALA A 60 18.32 -2.42 3.23
CA ALA A 60 17.37 -2.70 2.17
C ALA A 60 16.62 -1.41 1.83
N GLY A 61 15.79 -1.44 0.82
CA GLY A 61 14.88 -0.36 0.51
C GLY A 61 13.44 -0.80 0.64
N VAL A 62 12.55 0.15 0.77
CA VAL A 62 11.11 -0.08 0.73
C VAL A 62 10.56 0.65 -0.49
N ARG A 63 9.90 -0.10 -1.35
CA ARG A 63 9.25 0.45 -2.54
C ARG A 63 7.76 0.59 -2.27
N MET A 64 7.31 1.82 -2.30
CA MET A 64 5.89 2.12 -2.09
C MET A 64 5.09 1.70 -3.31
N PRO A 65 3.82 1.30 -3.15
CA PRO A 65 2.99 0.96 -4.28
C PRO A 65 2.74 2.20 -5.15
N PRO A 66 2.58 2.02 -6.47
CA PRO A 66 2.29 3.14 -7.35
C PRO A 66 1.00 3.86 -6.93
N LEU A 67 1.01 5.19 -6.92
CA LEU A 67 -0.16 5.96 -6.52
C LEU A 67 -1.35 5.72 -7.43
N HIS A 68 -1.10 5.50 -8.71
CA HIS A 68 -2.18 5.26 -9.67
C HIS A 68 -2.92 3.93 -9.42
N GLY A 69 -2.34 3.01 -8.66
CA GLY A 69 -3.02 1.76 -8.31
C GLY A 69 -3.63 1.78 -6.91
N ALA A 70 -3.43 2.85 -6.14
CA ALA A 70 -3.86 2.89 -4.75
C ALA A 70 -5.39 2.85 -4.62
N LEU A 71 -6.09 3.60 -5.45
CA LEU A 71 -7.55 3.63 -5.40
C LEU A 71 -8.15 2.28 -5.79
N ASP A 72 -7.60 1.64 -6.83
CA ASP A 72 -8.08 0.33 -7.26
C ASP A 72 -7.95 -0.70 -6.14
N ARG A 73 -6.86 -0.66 -5.39
CA ARG A 73 -6.67 -1.57 -4.26
C ARG A 73 -7.67 -1.31 -3.14
N LEU A 74 -7.97 -0.03 -2.88
CA LEU A 74 -8.98 0.32 -1.88
C LEU A 74 -10.37 -0.15 -2.31
N ILE A 75 -10.70 0.02 -3.59
CA ILE A 75 -11.97 -0.44 -4.15
C ILE A 75 -12.07 -1.96 -4.04
N ASP A 76 -11.02 -2.69 -4.42
CA ASP A 76 -11.01 -4.15 -4.34
C ASP A 76 -11.23 -4.63 -2.90
N ALA A 77 -10.60 -3.98 -1.93
CA ALA A 77 -10.78 -4.32 -0.52
C ALA A 77 -12.21 -4.09 -0.04
N VAL A 78 -12.82 -2.97 -0.45
CA VAL A 78 -14.21 -2.66 -0.08
C VAL A 78 -15.16 -3.65 -0.74
N GLU A 79 -14.95 -4.00 -2.00
CA GLU A 79 -15.75 -5.01 -2.69
C GLU A 79 -15.68 -6.36 -1.97
N ALA A 80 -14.49 -6.75 -1.52
CA ALA A 80 -14.31 -7.98 -0.78
C ALA A 80 -15.10 -7.97 0.54
N GLU A 81 -15.11 -6.84 1.23
CA GLU A 81 -15.88 -6.72 2.48
C GLU A 81 -17.38 -6.73 2.25
N LEU A 82 -17.87 -6.10 1.21
CA LEU A 82 -19.29 -6.01 0.92
C LEU A 82 -19.83 -7.21 0.14
N GLY A 83 -18.94 -8.05 -0.37
CA GLY A 83 -19.31 -9.29 -1.01
C GLY A 83 -19.79 -9.18 -2.45
N ALA A 84 -19.64 -8.04 -3.10
CA ALA A 84 -20.01 -7.83 -4.49
C ALA A 84 -19.24 -6.68 -5.11
N ARG A 85 -19.22 -6.62 -6.42
CA ARG A 85 -18.59 -5.53 -7.15
C ARG A 85 -19.43 -4.27 -7.01
N LEU A 86 -18.80 -3.11 -6.98
CA LEU A 86 -19.48 -1.84 -6.71
C LEU A 86 -20.72 -1.58 -7.58
N PRO A 87 -20.70 -1.82 -8.90
CA PRO A 87 -21.87 -1.54 -9.72
C PRO A 87 -23.08 -2.40 -9.37
N LEU A 88 -22.83 -3.57 -8.76
CA LEU A 88 -23.88 -4.53 -8.45
C LEU A 88 -24.47 -4.35 -7.04
N LEU A 89 -23.92 -3.44 -6.26
CA LEU A 89 -24.40 -3.18 -4.91
C LEU A 89 -25.73 -2.44 -4.93
N SER A 90 -26.53 -2.66 -3.88
CA SER A 90 -27.73 -1.88 -3.65
C SER A 90 -27.36 -0.41 -3.39
N ARG A 91 -28.32 0.49 -3.45
CA ARG A 91 -28.07 1.90 -3.14
C ARG A 91 -27.51 2.07 -1.74
N GLU A 92 -28.05 1.33 -0.76
CA GLU A 92 -27.56 1.39 0.61
C GLU A 92 -26.14 0.91 0.72
N ASP A 93 -25.80 -0.17 0.05
CA ASP A 93 -24.44 -0.72 0.06
C ASP A 93 -23.47 0.16 -0.72
N LYS A 94 -23.94 0.83 -1.77
CA LYS A 94 -23.11 1.84 -2.45
C LYS A 94 -22.77 3.00 -1.51
N GLN A 95 -23.73 3.43 -0.70
CA GLN A 95 -23.47 4.47 0.32
C GLN A 95 -22.48 3.97 1.36
N ARG A 96 -22.59 2.71 1.77
CA ARG A 96 -21.63 2.10 2.69
C ARG A 96 -20.25 2.04 2.07
N ALA A 97 -20.16 1.68 0.79
CA ALA A 97 -18.88 1.63 0.08
C ALA A 97 -18.21 3.00 0.07
N VAL A 98 -18.96 4.06 -0.21
CA VAL A 98 -18.41 5.43 -0.20
C VAL A 98 -17.92 5.78 1.21
N ARG A 99 -18.66 5.41 2.25
CA ARG A 99 -18.25 5.65 3.63
C ARG A 99 -16.93 4.94 3.95
N LEU A 100 -16.82 3.67 3.59
CA LEU A 100 -15.58 2.89 3.82
C LEU A 100 -14.40 3.48 3.07
N LEU A 101 -14.62 3.87 1.82
CA LEU A 101 -13.55 4.50 1.02
C LEU A 101 -13.13 5.83 1.65
N ASP A 102 -14.08 6.64 2.11
CA ASP A 102 -13.78 7.92 2.75
C ASP A 102 -12.98 7.72 4.04
N GLU A 103 -13.38 6.76 4.88
CA GLU A 103 -12.69 6.45 6.13
C GLU A 103 -11.25 6.00 5.88
N ARG A 104 -10.99 5.39 4.74
CA ARG A 104 -9.66 4.91 4.37
C ARG A 104 -8.85 5.90 3.56
N GLY A 105 -9.35 7.13 3.43
CA GLY A 105 -8.62 8.20 2.77
C GLY A 105 -8.63 8.17 1.24
N ALA A 106 -9.54 7.40 0.62
CA ALA A 106 -9.59 7.28 -0.83
C ALA A 106 -9.80 8.62 -1.54
N PHE A 107 -10.59 9.49 -0.95
CA PHE A 107 -10.98 10.76 -1.60
C PHE A 107 -9.94 11.87 -1.50
N ILE A 108 -8.80 11.62 -0.85
CA ILE A 108 -7.67 12.52 -0.94
C ILE A 108 -6.89 12.28 -2.23
N LEU A 109 -7.08 11.14 -2.87
CA LEU A 109 -6.38 10.82 -4.11
C LEU A 109 -6.95 11.64 -5.26
N ARG A 110 -6.08 12.04 -6.19
CA ARG A 110 -6.48 12.86 -7.32
C ARG A 110 -7.51 12.12 -8.16
N ARG A 111 -8.57 12.83 -8.54
CA ARG A 111 -9.67 12.30 -9.35
C ARG A 111 -10.43 11.14 -8.71
N ALA A 112 -10.31 10.99 -7.41
CA ALA A 112 -10.94 9.86 -6.72
C ALA A 112 -12.47 9.84 -6.88
N VAL A 113 -13.13 11.00 -6.79
CA VAL A 113 -14.59 11.06 -6.95
C VAL A 113 -15.01 10.56 -8.33
N GLU A 114 -14.30 11.00 -9.38
CA GLU A 114 -14.61 10.57 -10.74
C GLU A 114 -14.37 9.08 -10.93
N ASP A 115 -13.25 8.59 -10.42
CA ASP A 115 -12.88 7.20 -10.57
C ASP A 115 -13.80 6.28 -9.78
N VAL A 116 -14.21 6.68 -8.58
CA VAL A 116 -15.18 5.91 -7.79
C VAL A 116 -16.56 5.92 -8.46
N ALA A 117 -16.98 7.06 -8.99
CA ALA A 117 -18.25 7.16 -9.71
C ALA A 117 -18.27 6.22 -10.90
N ASP A 118 -17.19 6.21 -11.68
CA ASP A 118 -17.08 5.31 -12.83
C ASP A 118 -17.11 3.84 -12.40
N ALA A 119 -16.34 3.50 -11.37
CA ALA A 119 -16.28 2.13 -10.87
C ALA A 119 -17.62 1.66 -10.30
N MET A 120 -18.39 2.58 -9.73
CA MET A 120 -19.67 2.27 -9.09
C MET A 120 -20.85 2.35 -10.05
N GLY A 121 -20.63 2.90 -11.24
CA GLY A 121 -21.70 3.06 -12.23
C GLY A 121 -22.71 4.15 -11.88
N VAL A 122 -22.26 5.21 -11.19
CA VAL A 122 -23.13 6.33 -10.82
C VAL A 122 -22.48 7.65 -11.26
N SER A 123 -23.23 8.75 -11.16
CA SER A 123 -22.67 10.06 -11.51
C SER A 123 -21.79 10.59 -10.37
N ARG A 124 -20.90 11.54 -10.73
CA ARG A 124 -20.09 12.24 -9.72
C ARG A 124 -20.96 12.95 -8.70
N ILE A 125 -22.08 13.50 -9.14
CA ILE A 125 -23.04 14.18 -8.25
C ILE A 125 -23.56 13.21 -7.20
N THR A 126 -23.84 11.98 -7.60
CA THR A 126 -24.30 10.96 -6.66
C THR A 126 -23.25 10.66 -5.60
N VAL A 127 -21.98 10.54 -5.99
CA VAL A 127 -20.90 10.32 -5.02
C VAL A 127 -20.76 11.52 -4.08
N TYR A 128 -20.84 12.75 -4.60
CA TYR A 128 -20.82 13.94 -3.75
C TYR A 128 -21.99 13.96 -2.77
N ASN A 129 -23.17 13.54 -3.20
CA ASN A 129 -24.33 13.47 -2.31
C ASN A 129 -24.10 12.46 -1.18
N TYR A 130 -23.51 11.32 -1.49
CA TYR A 130 -23.19 10.31 -0.47
C TYR A 130 -22.15 10.87 0.51
N LEU A 131 -21.12 11.54 0.02
CA LEU A 131 -20.10 12.14 0.89
C LEU A 131 -20.69 13.24 1.78
N ASN A 132 -21.54 14.07 1.22
CA ASN A 132 -22.19 15.13 2.00
C ASN A 132 -23.06 14.55 3.11
N ALA A 133 -23.74 13.45 2.85
CA ALA A 133 -24.55 12.78 3.87
C ALA A 133 -23.70 12.20 5.02
N ILE A 134 -22.50 11.73 4.72
CA ILE A 134 -21.58 11.21 5.72
C ILE A 134 -21.05 12.33 6.62
N HIS A 135 -20.80 13.51 6.05
CA HIS A 135 -20.19 14.61 6.77
C HIS A 135 -21.19 15.62 7.35
N ARG A 136 -22.44 15.24 7.46
CA ARG A 136 -23.44 16.06 8.14
C ARG A 136 -23.27 16.02 9.64
#